data_f6ea1f4c8d32dd797ea5cc8ad4a20633
#
_entry.id   f6ea1f4c8d32dd797ea5cc8ad4a20633
#
_cell.length_a   1.000
_cell.length_b   1.000
_cell.length_c   1.000
_cell.angle_alpha   90.00
_cell.angle_beta   90.00
_cell.angle_gamma   90.00
#
_symmetry.space_group_name_H-M   'P 1'
#
loop_
_entity.id
_entity.type
_entity.pdbx_description
1 polymer ?
#
loop_
_entity_poly.entity_id
_entity_poly.type
_entity_poly.pdbx_seq_one_letter_code
_entity_poly.pdbx_strand_id
1 'polypeptide(L)'
;MSTAPALPPLPGAPGGPALPSVEELLADAVAVAVPMRVRFRGTDLRHALLLRGPAGWAEFSPFPEYGPHECAAWLAAAIEAGWQGWPGPVRQTVPVNATVPAVAADDVEAVLARYGDGITAVKVKVAEHGPEGGLVPGSREADLARVRRVRALLPHAQVRVDANAGWTPAEAVDVLTALADVGLEYAEQPVPGITDLAEVRAELRARGVPTPIAADEAVRKAEDPLAVAAAGAADLIVVKV
;
A
#
# COMPACT_ATOMS: atom_id res chain seq x y z
N MET A 1 -1.72 -20.56 -24.85
CA MET A 1 -1.87 -19.18 -24.34
C MET A 1 -3.34 -19.01 -24.00
N SER A 2 -3.70 -19.09 -22.73
CA SER A 2 -5.09 -18.83 -22.29
C SER A 2 -5.30 -17.32 -22.32
N THR A 3 -6.17 -16.85 -23.20
CA THR A 3 -6.60 -15.43 -23.18
C THR A 3 -7.38 -15.20 -21.90
N ALA A 4 -6.87 -14.30 -21.05
CA ALA A 4 -7.64 -13.84 -19.89
C ALA A 4 -9.02 -13.34 -20.37
N PRO A 5 -10.11 -13.64 -19.66
CA PRO A 5 -11.42 -13.11 -20.01
C PRO A 5 -11.38 -11.58 -19.99
N ALA A 6 -12.00 -10.94 -20.98
CA ALA A 6 -12.12 -9.49 -21.00
C ALA A 6 -12.85 -9.04 -19.74
N LEU A 7 -12.32 -8.02 -19.07
CA LEU A 7 -12.99 -7.41 -17.92
C LEU A 7 -14.32 -6.79 -18.38
N PRO A 8 -15.39 -6.89 -17.57
CA PRO A 8 -16.64 -6.21 -17.87
C PRO A 8 -16.42 -4.69 -17.90
N PRO A 9 -17.18 -3.95 -18.70
CA PRO A 9 -17.07 -2.50 -18.74
C PRO A 9 -17.46 -1.90 -17.37
N LEU A 10 -16.72 -0.85 -16.96
CA LEU A 10 -16.96 -0.15 -15.69
C LEU A 10 -18.38 0.46 -15.65
N PRO A 11 -18.98 0.64 -14.46
CA PRO A 11 -20.25 1.34 -14.29
C PRO A 11 -20.23 2.72 -14.94
N GLY A 12 -21.24 3.06 -15.71
CA GLY A 12 -21.34 4.33 -16.41
C GLY A 12 -20.47 4.47 -17.67
N ALA A 13 -19.62 3.50 -18.01
CA ALA A 13 -18.93 3.46 -19.29
C ALA A 13 -19.90 3.08 -20.44
N PRO A 14 -19.60 3.45 -21.71
CA PRO A 14 -20.41 3.00 -22.85
C PRO A 14 -20.54 1.48 -22.88
N GLY A 15 -21.79 0.99 -22.82
CA GLY A 15 -22.08 -0.44 -22.75
C GLY A 15 -21.96 -1.09 -21.36
N GLY A 16 -21.65 -0.29 -20.33
CA GLY A 16 -21.67 -0.72 -18.94
C GLY A 16 -23.09 -0.65 -18.34
N PRO A 17 -23.27 -1.22 -17.13
CA PRO A 17 -24.54 -1.13 -16.42
C PRO A 17 -24.86 0.32 -16.03
N ALA A 18 -26.15 0.62 -15.89
CA ALA A 18 -26.59 1.93 -15.42
C ALA A 18 -26.08 2.20 -14.00
N LEU A 19 -25.67 3.44 -13.73
CA LEU A 19 -25.35 3.86 -12.38
C LEU A 19 -26.62 3.88 -11.52
N PRO A 20 -26.54 3.43 -10.25
CA PRO A 20 -27.63 3.62 -9.31
C PRO A 20 -27.86 5.13 -9.05
N SER A 21 -29.10 5.49 -8.75
CA SER A 21 -29.43 6.85 -8.29
C SER A 21 -28.81 7.12 -6.90
N VAL A 22 -28.74 8.40 -6.53
CA VAL A 22 -28.27 8.77 -5.18
C VAL A 22 -29.19 8.20 -4.10
N GLU A 23 -30.49 8.17 -4.35
CA GLU A 23 -31.50 7.59 -3.45
C GLU A 23 -31.26 6.10 -3.25
N GLU A 24 -30.96 5.36 -4.33
CA GLU A 24 -30.64 3.92 -4.24
C GLU A 24 -29.33 3.67 -3.50
N LEU A 25 -28.30 4.51 -3.73
CA LEU A 25 -27.03 4.41 -3.02
C LEU A 25 -27.18 4.63 -1.51
N LEU A 26 -28.06 5.53 -1.11
CA LEU A 26 -28.23 5.93 0.28
C LEU A 26 -29.35 5.17 1.03
N ALA A 27 -30.19 4.40 0.35
CA ALA A 27 -31.37 3.76 0.93
C ALA A 27 -31.05 2.91 2.20
N ASP A 28 -30.00 2.10 2.12
CA ASP A 28 -29.54 1.24 3.23
C ASP A 28 -28.09 1.57 3.65
N ALA A 29 -27.59 2.77 3.32
CA ALA A 29 -26.22 3.15 3.62
C ALA A 29 -26.00 3.34 5.13
N VAL A 30 -24.85 2.87 5.62
CA VAL A 30 -24.45 3.00 7.03
C VAL A 30 -23.10 3.70 7.11
N ALA A 31 -23.09 4.90 7.73
CA ALA A 31 -21.84 5.57 8.05
C ALA A 31 -21.22 4.97 9.31
N VAL A 32 -19.96 4.59 9.22
CA VAL A 32 -19.20 4.02 10.34
C VAL A 32 -17.92 4.82 10.59
N ALA A 33 -17.53 4.89 11.87
CA ALA A 33 -16.26 5.47 12.30
C ALA A 33 -15.55 4.42 13.16
N VAL A 34 -14.45 3.88 12.64
CA VAL A 34 -13.71 2.79 13.27
C VAL A 34 -12.47 3.35 13.96
N PRO A 35 -12.39 3.30 15.30
CA PRO A 35 -11.18 3.73 15.99
C PRO A 35 -10.02 2.77 15.70
N MET A 36 -8.88 3.36 15.35
CA MET A 36 -7.65 2.62 15.07
C MET A 36 -6.93 2.31 16.38
N ARG A 37 -6.48 1.06 16.54
CA ARG A 37 -5.64 0.69 17.71
C ARG A 37 -4.21 1.21 17.62
N VAL A 38 -3.74 1.45 16.41
CA VAL A 38 -2.44 2.04 16.10
C VAL A 38 -2.68 3.11 15.04
N ARG A 39 -2.11 4.29 15.25
CA ARG A 39 -2.18 5.38 14.27
C ARG A 39 -1.54 4.93 12.95
N PHE A 40 -2.24 5.15 11.84
CA PHE A 40 -1.77 4.75 10.52
C PHE A 40 -2.01 5.89 9.52
N ARG A 41 -0.98 6.31 8.81
CA ARG A 41 -1.00 7.47 7.89
C ARG A 41 -1.60 8.73 8.53
N GLY A 42 -1.25 8.99 9.79
CA GLY A 42 -1.77 10.13 10.52
C GLY A 42 -3.22 10.00 11.01
N THR A 43 -3.90 8.89 10.69
CA THR A 43 -5.31 8.65 11.03
C THR A 43 -5.42 7.73 12.25
N ASP A 44 -6.23 8.13 13.20
CA ASP A 44 -6.62 7.38 14.40
C ASP A 44 -8.11 6.96 14.38
N LEU A 45 -8.89 7.54 13.45
CA LEU A 45 -10.30 7.23 13.22
C LEU A 45 -10.57 7.03 11.72
N ARG A 46 -10.92 5.82 11.31
CA ARG A 46 -11.23 5.51 9.91
C ARG A 46 -12.72 5.64 9.65
N HIS A 47 -13.11 6.56 8.78
CA HIS A 47 -14.50 6.72 8.34
C HIS A 47 -14.75 5.88 7.09
N ALA A 48 -15.91 5.25 7.01
CA ALA A 48 -16.40 4.57 5.83
C ALA A 48 -17.91 4.71 5.69
N LEU A 49 -18.39 4.71 4.46
CA LEU A 49 -19.79 4.54 4.12
C LEU A 49 -19.97 3.12 3.58
N LEU A 50 -20.71 2.30 4.31
CA LEU A 50 -21.10 0.97 3.84
C LEU A 50 -22.35 1.12 2.99
N LEU A 51 -22.30 0.64 1.76
CA LEU A 51 -23.38 0.70 0.78
C LEU A 51 -23.93 -0.70 0.57
N ARG A 52 -25.26 -0.81 0.46
CA ARG A 52 -25.92 -2.09 0.18
C ARG A 52 -26.57 -2.06 -1.18
N GLY A 53 -26.00 -2.81 -2.11
CA GLY A 53 -26.57 -3.04 -3.44
C GLY A 53 -27.19 -4.42 -3.56
N PRO A 54 -27.80 -4.73 -4.72
CA PRO A 54 -28.43 -6.02 -5.00
C PRO A 54 -27.43 -7.20 -5.01
N ALA A 55 -26.15 -6.94 -5.32
CA ALA A 55 -25.10 -7.96 -5.29
C ALA A 55 -24.46 -8.15 -3.90
N GLY A 56 -24.66 -7.22 -2.97
CA GLY A 56 -24.12 -7.33 -1.61
C GLY A 56 -23.67 -6.00 -1.02
N TRP A 57 -22.87 -6.11 0.05
CA TRP A 57 -22.28 -4.95 0.69
C TRP A 57 -21.02 -4.48 -0.03
N ALA A 58 -20.84 -3.18 -0.09
CA ALA A 58 -19.64 -2.50 -0.57
C ALA A 58 -19.19 -1.42 0.40
N GLU A 59 -17.94 -1.02 0.31
CA GLU A 59 -17.34 0.02 1.13
C GLU A 59 -16.92 1.21 0.26
N PHE A 60 -17.30 2.42 0.66
CA PHE A 60 -16.79 3.67 0.15
C PHE A 60 -16.08 4.42 1.28
N SER A 61 -14.75 4.42 1.27
CA SER A 61 -13.96 5.04 2.34
C SER A 61 -12.68 5.72 1.82
N PRO A 62 -12.83 6.74 0.95
CA PRO A 62 -11.68 7.53 0.51
C PRO A 62 -11.01 8.20 1.70
N PHE A 63 -9.75 8.61 1.54
CA PHE A 63 -9.09 9.41 2.54
C PHE A 63 -9.66 10.84 2.54
N PRO A 64 -9.70 11.51 3.72
CA PRO A 64 -10.30 12.86 3.84
C PRO A 64 -9.66 13.93 2.97
N GLU A 65 -8.40 13.76 2.62
CA GLU A 65 -7.64 14.67 1.75
C GLU A 65 -7.96 14.52 0.26
N TYR A 66 -8.70 13.48 -0.14
CA TYR A 66 -9.02 13.24 -1.55
C TYR A 66 -10.13 14.16 -2.05
N GLY A 67 -9.88 14.78 -3.20
CA GLY A 67 -10.88 15.61 -3.88
C GLY A 67 -11.97 14.79 -4.58
N PRO A 68 -13.06 15.46 -5.04
CA PRO A 68 -14.19 14.76 -5.68
C PRO A 68 -13.81 13.90 -6.88
N HIS A 69 -12.83 14.32 -7.67
CA HIS A 69 -12.36 13.56 -8.83
C HIS A 69 -11.70 12.25 -8.43
N GLU A 70 -10.86 12.25 -7.40
CA GLU A 70 -10.23 11.03 -6.87
C GLU A 70 -11.27 10.14 -6.19
N CYS A 71 -12.19 10.72 -5.41
CA CYS A 71 -13.27 10.00 -4.77
C CYS A 71 -14.22 9.30 -5.77
N ALA A 72 -14.37 9.85 -6.98
CA ALA A 72 -15.24 9.25 -8.00
C ALA A 72 -14.79 7.84 -8.40
N ALA A 73 -13.48 7.58 -8.53
CA ALA A 73 -12.96 6.24 -8.81
C ALA A 73 -13.23 5.25 -7.66
N TRP A 74 -13.11 5.72 -6.41
CA TRP A 74 -13.43 4.93 -5.23
C TRP A 74 -14.92 4.59 -5.14
N LEU A 75 -15.79 5.56 -5.49
CA LEU A 75 -17.23 5.33 -5.54
C LEU A 75 -17.59 4.35 -6.67
N ALA A 76 -16.94 4.45 -7.82
CA ALA A 76 -17.15 3.53 -8.94
C ALA A 76 -16.83 2.07 -8.53
N ALA A 77 -15.72 1.85 -7.83
CA ALA A 77 -15.35 0.54 -7.30
C ALA A 77 -16.37 0.01 -6.27
N ALA A 78 -16.89 0.89 -5.39
CA ALA A 78 -17.94 0.51 -4.45
C ALA A 78 -19.25 0.16 -5.16
N ILE A 79 -19.63 0.89 -6.20
CA ILE A 79 -20.81 0.59 -7.03
C ILE A 79 -20.62 -0.75 -7.77
N GLU A 80 -19.46 -0.98 -8.36
CA GLU A 80 -19.14 -2.26 -9.00
C GLU A 80 -19.33 -3.41 -8.02
N ALA A 81 -18.73 -3.35 -6.84
CA ALA A 81 -18.85 -4.39 -5.82
C ALA A 81 -20.28 -4.62 -5.34
N GLY A 82 -21.05 -3.55 -5.07
CA GLY A 82 -22.39 -3.64 -4.52
C GLY A 82 -23.49 -3.95 -5.54
N TRP A 83 -23.33 -3.50 -6.78
CA TRP A 83 -24.39 -3.61 -7.81
C TRP A 83 -24.11 -4.64 -8.89
N GLN A 84 -22.85 -4.95 -9.18
CA GLN A 84 -22.47 -5.97 -10.18
C GLN A 84 -21.92 -7.23 -9.53
N GLY A 85 -21.37 -7.10 -8.32
CA GLY A 85 -20.67 -8.17 -7.62
C GLY A 85 -19.22 -8.34 -8.09
N TRP A 86 -18.51 -9.20 -7.39
CA TRP A 86 -17.13 -9.53 -7.70
C TRP A 86 -17.02 -10.51 -8.87
N PRO A 87 -16.00 -10.38 -9.72
CA PRO A 87 -15.73 -11.39 -10.74
C PRO A 87 -15.44 -12.75 -10.07
N GLY A 88 -15.73 -13.83 -10.80
CA GLY A 88 -15.45 -15.18 -10.28
C GLY A 88 -13.97 -15.34 -9.88
N PRO A 89 -13.68 -15.95 -8.73
CA PRO A 89 -12.32 -16.08 -8.25
C PRO A 89 -11.48 -16.98 -9.17
N VAL A 90 -10.30 -16.49 -9.58
CA VAL A 90 -9.34 -17.27 -10.38
C VAL A 90 -8.55 -18.25 -9.49
N ARG A 91 -8.44 -17.94 -8.19
CA ARG A 91 -7.75 -18.76 -7.19
C ARG A 91 -8.52 -18.79 -5.88
N GLN A 92 -8.32 -19.83 -5.08
CA GLN A 92 -9.03 -20.03 -3.80
C GLN A 92 -8.36 -19.27 -2.64
N THR A 93 -7.08 -18.98 -2.75
CA THR A 93 -6.30 -18.31 -1.70
C THR A 93 -5.36 -17.27 -2.30
N VAL A 94 -5.12 -16.20 -1.56
CA VAL A 94 -4.13 -15.15 -1.88
C VAL A 94 -3.15 -15.06 -0.73
N PRO A 95 -1.83 -15.16 -0.99
CA PRO A 95 -0.82 -14.95 0.05
C PRO A 95 -0.89 -13.53 0.60
N VAL A 96 -0.77 -13.38 1.91
CA VAL A 96 -0.75 -12.09 2.60
C VAL A 96 0.57 -11.95 3.38
N ASN A 97 1.01 -10.70 3.59
CA ASN A 97 2.15 -10.45 4.47
C ASN A 97 1.71 -10.04 5.87
N ALA A 98 2.54 -10.33 6.86
CA ALA A 98 2.48 -9.66 8.15
C ALA A 98 2.97 -8.21 8.00
N THR A 99 2.49 -7.31 8.86
CA THR A 99 2.95 -5.91 8.90
C THR A 99 3.49 -5.59 10.28
N VAL A 100 4.73 -5.11 10.34
CA VAL A 100 5.36 -4.60 11.55
C VAL A 100 5.32 -3.07 11.49
N PRO A 101 4.54 -2.41 12.36
CA PRO A 101 4.51 -0.96 12.44
C PRO A 101 5.82 -0.40 12.99
N ALA A 102 5.94 0.93 13.10
CA ALA A 102 7.10 1.61 13.67
C ALA A 102 7.19 1.39 15.20
N VAL A 103 7.51 0.17 15.61
CA VAL A 103 7.75 -0.22 17.01
C VAL A 103 9.24 -0.41 17.28
N ALA A 104 9.63 -0.47 18.56
CA ALA A 104 11.00 -0.84 18.93
C ALA A 104 11.35 -2.27 18.45
N ALA A 105 12.63 -2.53 18.23
CA ALA A 105 13.09 -3.84 17.76
C ALA A 105 12.70 -4.97 18.72
N ASP A 106 12.69 -4.71 20.02
CA ASP A 106 12.31 -5.68 21.05
C ASP A 106 10.83 -6.07 21.01
N ASP A 107 9.96 -5.20 20.48
CA ASP A 107 8.52 -5.44 20.36
C ASP A 107 8.14 -6.23 19.08
N VAL A 108 9.07 -6.40 18.15
CA VAL A 108 8.81 -7.04 16.85
C VAL A 108 8.27 -8.47 17.02
N GLU A 109 8.82 -9.23 17.93
CA GLU A 109 8.40 -10.62 18.19
C GLU A 109 6.94 -10.68 18.65
N ALA A 110 6.54 -9.81 19.57
CA ALA A 110 5.17 -9.72 20.05
C ALA A 110 4.18 -9.29 18.96
N VAL A 111 4.63 -8.45 18.00
CA VAL A 111 3.83 -8.08 16.83
C VAL A 111 3.64 -9.27 15.90
N LEU A 112 4.72 -9.99 15.57
CA LEU A 112 4.68 -11.13 14.65
C LEU A 112 3.85 -12.29 15.24
N ALA A 113 3.90 -12.52 16.55
CA ALA A 113 3.11 -13.54 17.22
C ALA A 113 1.59 -13.40 16.99
N ARG A 114 1.09 -12.19 16.68
CA ARG A 114 -0.33 -11.95 16.39
C ARG A 114 -0.79 -12.52 15.05
N TYR A 115 0.13 -12.81 14.16
CA TYR A 115 -0.16 -13.38 12.83
C TYR A 115 -0.14 -14.92 12.84
N GLY A 116 0.27 -15.55 13.95
CA GLY A 116 0.41 -17.01 14.05
C GLY A 116 1.61 -17.55 13.28
N ASP A 117 1.60 -18.86 13.08
CA ASP A 117 2.67 -19.57 12.39
C ASP A 117 2.57 -19.43 10.85
N GLY A 118 3.70 -19.67 10.16
CA GLY A 118 3.71 -19.76 8.70
C GLY A 118 3.81 -18.42 7.97
N ILE A 119 4.32 -17.38 8.63
CA ILE A 119 4.59 -16.08 8.00
C ILE A 119 5.65 -16.27 6.90
N THR A 120 5.28 -16.04 5.65
CA THR A 120 6.18 -16.14 4.48
C THR A 120 6.66 -14.79 3.97
N ALA A 121 5.99 -13.71 4.33
CA ALA A 121 6.37 -12.35 3.95
C ALA A 121 6.05 -11.36 5.07
N VAL A 122 6.91 -10.35 5.25
CA VAL A 122 6.74 -9.29 6.26
C VAL A 122 7.03 -7.93 5.64
N LYS A 123 6.10 -6.98 5.80
CA LYS A 123 6.29 -5.58 5.48
C LYS A 123 6.58 -4.79 6.76
N VAL A 124 7.71 -4.10 6.80
CA VAL A 124 8.19 -3.33 7.96
C VAL A 124 8.03 -1.85 7.68
N LYS A 125 7.29 -1.14 8.52
CA LYS A 125 7.19 0.32 8.44
C LYS A 125 8.48 0.97 8.91
N VAL A 126 8.97 1.92 8.12
CA VAL A 126 10.20 2.69 8.34
C VAL A 126 9.92 4.18 8.09
N ALA A 127 10.90 5.04 8.29
CA ALA A 127 10.79 6.50 8.08
C ALA A 127 9.69 7.13 8.92
N GLU A 128 9.63 6.81 10.22
CA GLU A 128 8.61 7.38 11.10
C GLU A 128 8.76 8.91 11.23
N HIS A 129 7.64 9.61 11.01
CA HIS A 129 7.56 11.07 11.15
C HIS A 129 6.90 11.46 12.47
N GLY A 130 7.44 12.50 13.08
CA GLY A 130 6.81 13.13 14.23
C GLY A 130 5.53 13.90 13.88
N PRO A 131 4.78 14.34 14.90
CA PRO A 131 3.50 15.06 14.70
C PRO A 131 3.67 16.42 13.99
N GLU A 132 4.85 17.01 14.03
CA GLU A 132 5.18 18.30 13.39
C GLU A 132 5.77 18.13 11.98
N GLY A 133 5.82 16.89 11.48
CA GLY A 133 6.51 16.52 10.24
C GLY A 133 8.01 16.30 10.46
N GLY A 134 8.67 15.72 9.45
CA GLY A 134 10.08 15.33 9.54
C GLY A 134 10.31 14.01 10.30
N LEU A 135 11.46 13.40 10.05
CA LEU A 135 11.82 12.13 10.67
C LEU A 135 12.00 12.28 12.19
N VAL A 136 11.52 11.31 12.94
CA VAL A 136 11.79 11.22 14.38
C VAL A 136 13.31 11.07 14.60
N PRO A 137 13.93 11.85 15.50
CA PRO A 137 15.34 11.69 15.81
C PRO A 137 15.68 10.25 16.22
N GLY A 138 16.71 9.66 15.60
CA GLY A 138 17.11 8.27 15.83
C GLY A 138 16.25 7.25 15.08
N SER A 139 15.31 7.66 14.21
CA SER A 139 14.47 6.75 13.44
C SER A 139 15.29 5.83 12.54
N ARG A 140 16.39 6.32 11.97
CA ARG A 140 17.28 5.51 11.13
C ARG A 140 17.81 4.27 11.86
N GLU A 141 18.38 4.45 13.04
CA GLU A 141 18.92 3.36 13.86
C GLU A 141 17.81 2.42 14.32
N ALA A 142 16.65 2.96 14.68
CA ALA A 142 15.46 2.18 15.06
C ALA A 142 14.95 1.35 13.87
N ASP A 143 14.89 1.91 12.67
CA ASP A 143 14.49 1.24 11.45
C ASP A 143 15.43 0.09 11.10
N LEU A 144 16.74 0.33 11.11
CA LEU A 144 17.76 -0.70 10.86
C LEU A 144 17.65 -1.85 11.88
N ALA A 145 17.50 -1.53 13.16
CA ALA A 145 17.35 -2.52 14.23
C ALA A 145 16.07 -3.34 14.05
N ARG A 146 14.94 -2.69 13.75
CA ARG A 146 13.63 -3.32 13.52
C ARG A 146 13.67 -4.29 12.34
N VAL A 147 14.21 -3.87 11.19
CA VAL A 147 14.30 -4.69 9.98
C VAL A 147 15.21 -5.90 10.21
N ARG A 148 16.37 -5.70 10.84
CA ARG A 148 17.29 -6.80 11.20
C ARG A 148 16.68 -7.77 12.20
N ARG A 149 15.88 -7.27 13.15
CA ARG A 149 15.15 -8.13 14.11
C ARG A 149 14.14 -9.03 13.39
N VAL A 150 13.39 -8.49 12.41
CA VAL A 150 12.49 -9.30 11.57
C VAL A 150 13.26 -10.39 10.83
N ARG A 151 14.37 -10.06 10.19
CA ARG A 151 15.20 -11.03 9.47
C ARG A 151 15.75 -12.11 10.40
N ALA A 152 16.18 -11.75 11.62
CA ALA A 152 16.68 -12.71 12.61
C ALA A 152 15.60 -13.68 13.08
N LEU A 153 14.36 -13.19 13.29
CA LEU A 153 13.23 -14.02 13.73
C LEU A 153 12.68 -14.90 12.59
N LEU A 154 12.71 -14.39 11.35
CA LEU A 154 12.13 -15.04 10.17
C LEU A 154 13.17 -15.11 9.04
N PRO A 155 14.19 -15.98 9.14
CA PRO A 155 15.32 -16.02 8.21
C PRO A 155 14.92 -16.36 6.76
N HIS A 156 13.79 -17.05 6.56
CA HIS A 156 13.31 -17.49 5.25
C HIS A 156 12.17 -16.63 4.69
N ALA A 157 11.62 -15.68 5.45
CA ALA A 157 10.54 -14.83 4.99
C ALA A 157 11.06 -13.77 4.00
N GLN A 158 10.21 -13.39 3.06
CA GLN A 158 10.42 -12.20 2.24
C GLN A 158 10.24 -10.95 3.10
N VAL A 159 11.26 -10.11 3.20
CA VAL A 159 11.21 -8.88 3.99
C VAL A 159 11.12 -7.68 3.07
N ARG A 160 10.14 -6.84 3.30
CA ARG A 160 9.84 -5.60 2.59
C ARG A 160 9.93 -4.44 3.57
N VAL A 161 10.37 -3.29 3.12
CA VAL A 161 10.26 -2.04 3.89
C VAL A 161 9.31 -1.09 3.19
N ASP A 162 8.58 -0.28 3.95
CA ASP A 162 7.63 0.70 3.43
C ASP A 162 7.84 2.02 4.18
N ALA A 163 8.35 3.01 3.45
CA ALA A 163 8.69 4.33 3.98
C ALA A 163 7.57 5.36 3.80
N ASN A 164 6.51 5.03 3.05
CA ASN A 164 5.40 5.93 2.74
C ASN A 164 5.88 7.34 2.30
N ALA A 165 6.88 7.39 1.41
CA ALA A 165 7.51 8.61 0.90
C ALA A 165 8.22 9.45 2.00
N GLY A 166 8.66 8.82 3.08
CA GLY A 166 9.15 9.52 4.26
C GLY A 166 10.63 9.93 4.22
N TRP A 167 11.43 9.42 3.30
CA TRP A 167 12.83 9.79 3.18
C TRP A 167 13.10 10.83 2.10
N THR A 168 14.16 11.58 2.25
CA THR A 168 14.84 12.26 1.16
C THR A 168 15.61 11.24 0.30
N PRO A 169 15.99 11.55 -0.95
CA PRO A 169 16.80 10.66 -1.77
C PRO A 169 18.09 10.20 -1.10
N ALA A 170 18.78 11.11 -0.41
CA ALA A 170 20.04 10.80 0.30
C ALA A 170 19.81 9.82 1.47
N GLU A 171 18.78 10.03 2.27
CA GLU A 171 18.41 9.15 3.39
C GLU A 171 17.99 7.77 2.89
N ALA A 172 17.18 7.71 1.82
CA ALA A 172 16.76 6.45 1.21
C ALA A 172 17.96 5.61 0.75
N VAL A 173 18.90 6.23 0.03
CA VAL A 173 20.12 5.57 -0.43
C VAL A 173 20.99 5.09 0.73
N ASP A 174 21.15 5.91 1.78
CA ASP A 174 21.93 5.54 2.96
C ASP A 174 21.32 4.34 3.71
N VAL A 175 20.02 4.41 4.03
CA VAL A 175 19.33 3.33 4.76
C VAL A 175 19.29 2.04 3.94
N LEU A 176 18.95 2.10 2.65
CA LEU A 176 18.86 0.92 1.80
C LEU A 176 20.23 0.30 1.53
N THR A 177 21.30 1.10 1.47
CA THR A 177 22.67 0.61 1.43
C THR A 177 23.03 -0.12 2.74
N ALA A 178 22.66 0.45 3.89
CA ALA A 178 22.91 -0.18 5.20
C ALA A 178 22.08 -1.48 5.42
N LEU A 179 21.02 -1.70 4.66
CA LEU A 179 20.17 -2.91 4.67
C LEU A 179 20.49 -3.89 3.54
N ALA A 180 21.52 -3.66 2.73
CA ALA A 180 21.84 -4.51 1.59
C ALA A 180 22.09 -5.98 2.00
N ASP A 181 22.64 -6.20 3.19
CA ASP A 181 22.91 -7.52 3.78
C ASP A 181 21.64 -8.27 4.24
N VAL A 182 20.54 -7.56 4.44
CA VAL A 182 19.25 -8.15 4.86
C VAL A 182 18.57 -8.92 3.72
N GLY A 183 18.84 -8.56 2.46
CA GLY A 183 18.20 -9.16 1.30
C GLY A 183 16.72 -8.80 1.23
N LEU A 184 16.42 -7.50 1.11
CA LEU A 184 15.04 -7.02 0.96
C LEU A 184 14.44 -7.50 -0.35
N GLU A 185 13.19 -7.93 -0.32
CA GLU A 185 12.41 -8.23 -1.53
C GLU A 185 12.17 -6.94 -2.34
N TYR A 186 11.80 -5.86 -1.65
CA TYR A 186 11.73 -4.50 -2.20
C TYR A 186 11.65 -3.43 -1.11
N ALA A 187 11.91 -2.18 -1.50
CA ALA A 187 11.61 -1.00 -0.72
C ALA A 187 10.42 -0.25 -1.37
N GLU A 188 9.30 -0.13 -0.64
CA GLU A 188 8.07 0.52 -1.08
C GLU A 188 8.16 2.01 -0.79
N GLN A 189 7.91 2.80 -1.84
CA GLN A 189 7.84 4.26 -1.85
C GLN A 189 8.84 4.93 -0.89
N PRO A 190 10.15 4.76 -1.12
CA PRO A 190 11.16 5.34 -0.24
C PRO A 190 11.12 6.86 -0.19
N VAL A 191 10.79 7.51 -1.30
CA VAL A 191 10.81 8.96 -1.48
C VAL A 191 9.54 9.46 -2.17
N PRO A 192 9.15 10.75 -2.03
CA PRO A 192 8.03 11.31 -2.76
C PRO A 192 8.37 11.50 -4.25
N GLY A 193 7.39 11.30 -5.11
CA GLY A 193 7.48 11.62 -6.53
C GLY A 193 8.26 10.63 -7.40
N ILE A 194 7.99 10.71 -8.71
CA ILE A 194 8.54 9.79 -9.71
C ILE A 194 10.02 10.09 -9.97
N THR A 195 10.39 11.36 -10.03
CA THR A 195 11.79 11.78 -10.30
C THR A 195 12.74 11.31 -9.21
N ASP A 196 12.36 11.51 -7.95
CA ASP A 196 13.18 11.11 -6.80
C ASP A 196 13.31 9.58 -6.71
N LEU A 197 12.23 8.84 -7.03
CA LEU A 197 12.28 7.37 -7.12
C LEU A 197 13.28 6.91 -8.16
N ALA A 198 13.27 7.54 -9.36
CA ALA A 198 14.21 7.22 -10.43
C ALA A 198 15.66 7.50 -10.01
N GLU A 199 15.91 8.62 -9.32
CA GLU A 199 17.23 8.99 -8.79
C GLU A 199 17.73 7.96 -7.76
N VAL A 200 16.92 7.64 -6.76
CA VAL A 200 17.26 6.64 -5.72
C VAL A 200 17.56 5.28 -6.35
N ARG A 201 16.72 4.83 -7.29
CA ARG A 201 16.91 3.57 -8.00
C ARG A 201 18.23 3.53 -8.80
N ALA A 202 18.54 4.61 -9.50
CA ALA A 202 19.78 4.74 -10.27
C ALA A 202 21.01 4.70 -9.36
N GLU A 203 20.97 5.44 -8.25
CA GLU A 203 22.08 5.51 -7.29
C GLU A 203 22.32 4.18 -6.57
N LEU A 204 21.26 3.47 -6.15
CA LEU A 204 21.37 2.14 -5.55
C LEU A 204 22.03 1.15 -6.54
N ARG A 205 21.63 1.18 -7.81
CA ARG A 205 22.25 0.35 -8.86
C ARG A 205 23.73 0.69 -9.08
N ALA A 206 24.07 1.98 -9.09
CA ALA A 206 25.45 2.44 -9.21
C ALA A 206 26.34 1.95 -8.05
N ARG A 207 25.75 1.82 -6.84
CA ARG A 207 26.43 1.27 -5.65
C ARG A 207 26.40 -0.25 -5.56
N GLY A 208 25.77 -0.94 -6.51
CA GLY A 208 25.62 -2.40 -6.48
C GLY A 208 24.67 -2.91 -5.40
N VAL A 209 23.76 -2.08 -4.91
CA VAL A 209 22.70 -2.46 -3.95
C VAL A 209 21.55 -3.10 -4.72
N PRO A 210 21.24 -4.39 -4.51
CA PRO A 210 20.29 -5.13 -5.34
C PRO A 210 18.82 -4.91 -4.97
N THR A 211 18.51 -4.07 -3.98
CA THR A 211 17.15 -3.85 -3.48
C THR A 211 16.25 -3.25 -4.56
N PRO A 212 15.19 -3.94 -4.99
CA PRO A 212 14.21 -3.38 -5.93
C PRO A 212 13.39 -2.26 -5.28
N ILE A 213 12.95 -1.30 -6.10
CA ILE A 213 12.07 -0.20 -5.69
C ILE A 213 10.64 -0.50 -6.14
N ALA A 214 9.67 -0.35 -5.23
CA ALA A 214 8.26 -0.42 -5.53
C ALA A 214 7.60 0.96 -5.37
N ALA A 215 6.81 1.38 -6.36
CA ALA A 215 6.03 2.60 -6.31
C ALA A 215 4.62 2.32 -5.75
N ASP A 216 4.18 3.07 -4.73
CA ASP A 216 2.83 3.06 -4.16
C ASP A 216 2.17 4.43 -4.29
N GLU A 217 2.61 5.41 -3.54
CA GLU A 217 2.05 6.77 -3.57
C GLU A 217 2.21 7.43 -4.95
N ALA A 218 3.19 7.03 -5.71
CA ALA A 218 3.44 7.53 -7.08
C ALA A 218 2.53 6.90 -8.16
N VAL A 219 1.63 5.96 -7.80
CA VAL A 219 0.73 5.26 -8.75
C VAL A 219 -0.74 5.34 -8.32
N ARG A 220 -1.19 6.51 -7.86
CA ARG A 220 -2.56 6.72 -7.37
C ARG A 220 -3.59 7.01 -8.46
N LYS A 221 -3.16 7.51 -9.62
CA LYS A 221 -4.01 7.88 -10.76
C LYS A 221 -3.83 6.90 -11.90
N ALA A 222 -4.79 6.84 -12.79
CA ALA A 222 -4.81 5.87 -13.88
C ALA A 222 -3.59 5.95 -14.83
N GLU A 223 -3.05 7.15 -15.05
CA GLU A 223 -1.88 7.41 -15.89
C GLU A 223 -0.55 7.21 -15.18
N ASP A 224 -0.51 7.24 -13.85
CA ASP A 224 0.72 7.20 -13.05
C ASP A 224 1.58 5.93 -13.28
N PRO A 225 1.01 4.72 -13.41
CA PRO A 225 1.81 3.52 -13.69
C PRO A 225 2.65 3.63 -14.96
N LEU A 226 2.08 4.26 -16.02
CA LEU A 226 2.80 4.50 -17.28
C LEU A 226 3.88 5.55 -17.12
N ALA A 227 3.64 6.60 -16.33
CA ALA A 227 4.64 7.61 -16.03
C ALA A 227 5.82 7.04 -15.23
N VAL A 228 5.55 6.20 -14.22
CA VAL A 228 6.58 5.47 -13.45
C VAL A 228 7.41 4.57 -14.36
N ALA A 229 6.77 3.82 -15.25
CA ALA A 229 7.45 2.94 -16.19
C ALA A 229 8.30 3.73 -17.19
N ALA A 230 7.77 4.81 -17.77
CA ALA A 230 8.50 5.66 -18.72
C ALA A 230 9.73 6.34 -18.08
N ALA A 231 9.64 6.73 -16.82
CA ALA A 231 10.75 7.29 -16.06
C ALA A 231 11.77 6.23 -15.59
N GLY A 232 11.46 4.94 -15.71
CA GLY A 232 12.27 3.87 -15.13
C GLY A 232 12.40 3.99 -13.60
N ALA A 233 11.35 4.53 -12.93
CA ALA A 233 11.43 4.95 -11.54
C ALA A 233 11.29 3.81 -10.54
N ALA A 234 10.68 2.69 -10.93
CA ALA A 234 10.48 1.55 -10.05
C ALA A 234 10.66 0.22 -10.80
N ASP A 235 10.85 -0.86 -10.05
CA ASP A 235 10.90 -2.24 -10.53
C ASP A 235 9.53 -2.93 -10.37
N LEU A 236 8.73 -2.45 -9.41
CA LEU A 236 7.39 -2.94 -9.09
C LEU A 236 6.45 -1.77 -8.85
N ILE A 237 5.16 -2.04 -8.97
CA ILE A 237 4.09 -1.13 -8.53
C ILE A 237 3.19 -1.82 -7.52
N VAL A 238 2.71 -1.07 -6.54
CA VAL A 238 1.69 -1.50 -5.57
C VAL A 238 0.33 -1.02 -6.08
N VAL A 239 -0.52 -1.96 -6.42
CA VAL A 239 -1.87 -1.67 -6.95
C VAL A 239 -2.89 -1.80 -5.83
N LYS A 240 -3.80 -0.84 -5.76
CA LYS A 240 -4.99 -0.89 -4.90
C LYS A 240 -6.22 -1.07 -5.81
N VAL A 241 -7.02 -2.06 -5.50
CA VAL A 241 -8.25 -2.41 -6.24
C VAL A 241 -9.47 -1.86 -5.53
#